data_ccbc83369e14ea9b3364118df577a9ef
#
_entry.id   ccbc83369e14ea9b3364118df577a9ef
#
_cell.length_a   1.000
_cell.length_b   1.000
_cell.length_c   1.000
_cell.angle_alpha   90.00
_cell.angle_beta   90.00
_cell.angle_gamma   90.00
#
_symmetry.space_group_name_H-M   'P 1'
#
loop_
_entity.id
_entity.type
_entity.pdbx_description
1 polymer ?
#
loop_
_entity_poly.entity_id
_entity_poly.type
_entity_poly.pdbx_seq_one_letter_code
_entity_poly.pdbx_strand_id
1 'polypeptide(L)'
;MKKRVNIIIPAITINLELLKCLKEINKIYYSNFFVTIVLNYDSKIKIPRFKYKINKLLAGKINMSKKRNDAVKKFKSKYIAFIDSDAYPNPNWLKYGINYLIKKKADVVGGPGIPFPKQNYAEKISYLSKRSYFV
;
A
#
# COMPACT_ATOMS: atom_id res chain seq x y z
N MET A 1 -6.99 22.19 3.50
CA MET A 1 -6.29 21.59 2.33
C MET A 1 -5.95 20.13 2.60
N LYS A 2 -6.33 19.20 1.74
CA LYS A 2 -6.02 17.78 1.93
C LYS A 2 -4.51 17.56 1.84
N LYS A 3 -3.96 16.79 2.78
CA LYS A 3 -2.53 16.50 2.87
C LYS A 3 -2.13 15.51 1.78
N ARG A 4 -1.04 15.76 1.07
CA ARG A 4 -0.55 14.88 0.01
C ARG A 4 0.05 13.60 0.61
N VAL A 5 -0.33 12.45 0.06
CA VAL A 5 0.11 11.13 0.50
C VAL A 5 0.84 10.43 -0.64
N ASN A 6 1.97 9.79 -0.36
CA ASN A 6 2.63 8.84 -1.25
C ASN A 6 2.27 7.42 -0.79
N ILE A 7 1.51 6.67 -1.60
CA ILE A 7 1.25 5.25 -1.38
C ILE A 7 2.39 4.46 -2.03
N ILE A 8 3.17 3.75 -1.23
CA ILE A 8 4.33 2.96 -1.70
C ILE A 8 3.97 1.48 -1.72
N ILE A 9 4.14 0.86 -2.88
CA ILE A 9 3.85 -0.54 -3.14
C ILE A 9 5.12 -1.23 -3.62
N PRO A 10 5.81 -1.99 -2.77
CA PRO A 10 6.90 -2.84 -3.21
C PRO A 10 6.35 -4.10 -3.89
N ALA A 11 6.89 -4.45 -5.05
CA ALA A 11 6.52 -5.65 -5.78
C ALA A 11 7.75 -6.26 -6.48
N ILE A 12 7.62 -7.48 -6.98
CA ILE A 12 8.66 -8.10 -7.80
C ILE A 12 8.59 -7.56 -9.23
N THR A 13 7.39 -7.63 -9.81
CA THR A 13 7.09 -7.15 -11.16
C THR A 13 5.62 -6.75 -11.23
N ILE A 14 5.18 -6.22 -12.36
CA ILE A 14 3.75 -5.97 -12.59
C ILE A 14 3.08 -7.30 -12.92
N ASN A 15 2.11 -7.69 -12.11
CA ASN A 15 1.31 -8.90 -12.26
C ASN A 15 -0.18 -8.60 -12.02
N LEU A 16 -1.03 -9.63 -12.14
CA LEU A 16 -2.48 -9.47 -11.96
C LEU A 16 -2.88 -9.03 -10.55
N GLU A 17 -2.14 -9.46 -9.52
CA GLU A 17 -2.41 -9.07 -8.12
C GLU A 17 -2.14 -7.58 -7.90
N LEU A 18 -1.00 -7.09 -8.36
CA LEU A 18 -0.69 -5.66 -8.33
C LEU A 18 -1.73 -4.85 -9.10
N LEU A 19 -2.17 -5.31 -10.28
CA LEU A 19 -3.22 -4.61 -11.03
C LEU A 19 -4.56 -4.58 -10.29
N LYS A 20 -4.93 -5.64 -9.58
CA LYS A 20 -6.10 -5.66 -8.70
C LYS A 20 -5.94 -4.67 -7.54
N CYS A 21 -4.80 -4.67 -6.86
CA CYS A 21 -4.49 -3.71 -5.81
C CYS A 21 -4.65 -2.27 -6.33
N LEU A 22 -4.09 -1.93 -7.49
CA LEU A 22 -4.21 -0.60 -8.10
C LEU A 22 -5.65 -0.22 -8.44
N LYS A 23 -6.48 -1.18 -8.88
CA LYS A 23 -7.92 -0.96 -9.11
C LYS A 23 -8.65 -0.66 -7.81
N GLU A 24 -8.32 -1.33 -6.71
CA GLU A 24 -8.92 -1.04 -5.40
C GLU A 24 -8.47 0.31 -4.86
N ILE A 25 -7.21 0.69 -5.04
CA ILE A 25 -6.71 2.04 -4.73
C ILE A 25 -7.48 3.11 -5.51
N ASN A 26 -7.92 2.82 -6.74
CA ASN A 26 -8.73 3.75 -7.53
C ASN A 26 -10.11 4.05 -6.92
N LYS A 27 -10.59 3.23 -5.99
CA LYS A 27 -11.86 3.42 -5.26
C LYS A 27 -11.71 4.26 -3.98
N ILE A 28 -10.50 4.62 -3.59
CA ILE A 28 -10.26 5.41 -2.37
C ILE A 28 -10.90 6.80 -2.47
N TYR A 29 -11.60 7.21 -1.41
CA TYR A 29 -12.30 8.50 -1.34
C TYR A 29 -11.38 9.70 -1.02
N TYR A 30 -10.10 9.46 -0.77
CA TYR A 30 -9.10 10.52 -0.61
C TYR A 30 -8.55 10.92 -1.98
N SER A 31 -8.47 12.20 -2.30
CA SER A 31 -8.11 12.65 -3.66
C SER A 31 -6.67 13.16 -3.81
N ASN A 32 -6.01 13.55 -2.72
CA ASN A 32 -4.67 14.14 -2.79
C ASN A 32 -3.58 13.10 -2.49
N PHE A 33 -3.41 12.13 -3.39
CA PHE A 33 -2.36 11.13 -3.28
C PHE A 33 -1.77 10.80 -4.66
N PHE A 34 -0.65 10.13 -4.63
CA PHE A 34 -0.05 9.44 -5.77
C PHE A 34 0.50 8.09 -5.31
N VAL A 35 0.75 7.21 -6.26
CA VAL A 35 1.26 5.87 -5.98
C VAL A 35 2.70 5.77 -6.49
N THR A 36 3.57 5.14 -5.71
CA THR A 36 4.93 4.77 -6.11
C THR A 36 5.06 3.25 -6.07
N ILE A 37 5.23 2.63 -7.23
CA ILE A 37 5.49 1.20 -7.35
C ILE A 37 6.99 0.97 -7.43
N VAL A 38 7.51 0.08 -6.59
CA VAL A 38 8.94 -0.27 -6.58
C VAL A 38 9.12 -1.71 -7.01
N LEU A 39 9.74 -1.91 -8.17
CA LEU A 39 9.87 -3.20 -8.84
C LEU A 39 11.30 -3.71 -8.86
N ASN A 40 11.48 -5.04 -8.88
CA ASN A 40 12.78 -5.64 -9.17
C ASN A 40 13.15 -5.40 -10.64
N TYR A 41 12.20 -5.65 -11.53
CA TYR A 41 12.33 -5.49 -12.98
C TYR A 41 10.99 -5.10 -13.60
N ASP A 42 11.06 -4.49 -14.78
CA ASP A 42 9.86 -4.07 -15.50
C ASP A 42 9.15 -5.29 -16.11
N SER A 43 7.95 -5.09 -16.58
CA SER A 43 7.08 -6.10 -17.18
C SER A 43 6.49 -5.57 -18.48
N LYS A 44 6.17 -6.49 -19.41
CA LYS A 44 5.41 -6.18 -20.63
C LYS A 44 3.95 -5.82 -20.34
N ILE A 45 3.46 -6.11 -19.12
CA ILE A 45 2.08 -5.80 -18.70
C ILE A 45 1.93 -4.29 -18.54
N LYS A 46 1.02 -3.70 -19.30
CA LYS A 46 0.71 -2.27 -19.24
C LYS A 46 -0.20 -1.98 -18.05
N ILE A 47 0.14 -0.94 -17.29
CA ILE A 47 -0.73 -0.42 -16.23
C ILE A 47 -1.83 0.43 -16.88
N PRO A 48 -3.12 0.17 -16.60
CA PRO A 48 -4.22 1.00 -17.07
C PRO A 48 -4.13 2.44 -16.54
N ARG A 49 -4.84 3.36 -17.17
CA ARG A 49 -4.97 4.72 -16.66
C ARG A 49 -5.89 4.75 -15.44
N PHE A 50 -5.42 5.37 -14.35
CA PHE A 50 -6.17 5.59 -13.11
C PHE A 50 -6.37 7.09 -12.85
N LYS A 51 -7.25 7.44 -11.88
CA LYS A 51 -7.50 8.84 -11.46
C LYS A 51 -6.34 9.48 -10.69
N TYR A 52 -5.28 8.72 -10.41
CA TYR A 52 -4.10 9.17 -9.67
C TYR A 52 -2.82 8.95 -10.46
N LYS A 53 -1.77 9.69 -10.11
CA LYS A 53 -0.46 9.56 -10.72
C LYS A 53 0.26 8.32 -10.19
N ILE A 54 0.92 7.56 -11.07
CA ILE A 54 1.79 6.44 -10.73
C ILE A 54 3.24 6.80 -11.10
N ASN A 55 4.14 6.63 -10.15
CA ASN A 55 5.58 6.62 -10.37
C ASN A 55 6.08 5.19 -10.32
N LYS A 56 6.97 4.80 -11.25
CA LYS A 56 7.69 3.52 -11.23
C LYS A 56 9.13 3.77 -10.80
N LEU A 57 9.63 2.91 -9.91
CA LEU A 57 11.04 2.83 -9.52
C LEU A 57 11.53 1.41 -9.76
N LEU A 58 12.50 1.25 -10.64
CA LEU A 58 13.20 -0.02 -10.83
C LEU A 58 14.37 -0.06 -9.85
N ALA A 59 14.31 -0.98 -8.90
CA ALA A 59 15.28 -1.05 -7.79
C ALA A 59 16.16 -2.30 -7.82
N GLY A 60 15.90 -3.20 -8.79
CA GLY A 60 16.59 -4.48 -8.84
C GLY A 60 16.13 -5.45 -7.73
N LYS A 61 16.84 -6.56 -7.60
CA LYS A 61 16.54 -7.61 -6.62
C LYS A 61 17.07 -7.23 -5.24
N ILE A 62 16.34 -6.39 -4.55
CA ILE A 62 16.62 -5.94 -3.17
C ILE A 62 15.46 -6.29 -2.24
N ASN A 63 15.70 -6.24 -0.91
CA ASN A 63 14.65 -6.55 0.07
C ASN A 63 13.56 -5.45 0.11
N MET A 64 12.39 -5.81 0.66
CA MET A 64 11.21 -4.95 0.71
C MET A 64 11.42 -3.66 1.51
N SER A 65 12.19 -3.73 2.61
CA SER A 65 12.50 -2.56 3.44
C SER A 65 13.33 -1.54 2.67
N LYS A 66 14.35 -2.00 1.94
CA LYS A 66 15.17 -1.12 1.09
C LYS A 66 14.33 -0.50 -0.04
N LYS A 67 13.45 -1.25 -0.68
CA LYS A 67 12.51 -0.72 -1.68
C LYS A 67 11.67 0.43 -1.13
N ARG A 68 11.09 0.24 0.06
CA ARG A 68 10.29 1.27 0.73
C ARG A 68 11.13 2.51 1.02
N ASN A 69 12.33 2.35 1.56
CA ASN A 69 13.24 3.45 1.88
C ASN A 69 13.68 4.23 0.62
N ASP A 70 14.02 3.54 -0.46
CA ASP A 70 14.43 4.17 -1.71
C ASP A 70 13.29 4.98 -2.35
N ALA A 71 12.06 4.46 -2.27
CA ALA A 71 10.87 5.19 -2.72
C ALA A 71 10.59 6.46 -1.90
N VAL A 72 10.73 6.38 -0.57
CA VAL A 72 10.57 7.53 0.33
C VAL A 72 11.60 8.61 0.01
N LYS A 73 12.86 8.24 -0.21
CA LYS A 73 13.95 9.17 -0.54
C LYS A 73 13.73 9.84 -1.89
N LYS A 74 13.30 9.07 -2.90
CA LYS A 74 13.15 9.56 -4.28
C LYS A 74 11.88 10.38 -4.49
N PHE A 75 10.76 9.96 -3.92
CA PHE A 75 9.44 10.58 -4.13
C PHE A 75 8.89 11.13 -2.81
N LYS A 76 9.44 12.25 -2.37
CA LYS A 76 9.10 12.89 -1.10
C LYS A 76 7.63 13.27 -1.00
N SER A 77 7.04 13.03 0.18
CA SER A 77 5.70 13.48 0.54
C SER A 77 5.62 13.68 2.05
N LYS A 78 4.73 14.54 2.52
CA LYS A 78 4.55 14.77 3.96
C LYS A 78 4.01 13.54 4.67
N TYR A 79 3.13 12.79 4.02
CA TYR A 79 2.55 11.56 4.53
C TYR A 79 2.90 10.40 3.61
N ILE A 80 3.20 9.27 4.20
CA ILE A 80 3.56 8.04 3.49
C ILE A 80 2.61 6.95 3.95
N ALA A 81 2.12 6.16 3.01
CA ALA A 81 1.33 4.98 3.28
C ALA A 81 1.97 3.77 2.60
N PHE A 82 2.10 2.68 3.32
CA PHE A 82 2.61 1.41 2.78
C PHE A 82 1.48 0.42 2.62
N ILE A 83 1.45 -0.27 1.50
CA ILE A 83 0.54 -1.38 1.22
C ILE A 83 1.27 -2.42 0.38
N ASP A 84 1.00 -3.69 0.63
CA ASP A 84 1.57 -4.78 -0.15
C ASP A 84 0.81 -4.96 -1.48
N SER A 85 1.48 -5.50 -2.48
CA SER A 85 0.95 -5.60 -3.85
C SER A 85 -0.24 -6.55 -4.01
N ASP A 86 -0.51 -7.39 -3.02
CA ASP A 86 -1.61 -8.33 -2.92
C ASP A 86 -2.70 -7.90 -1.91
N ALA A 87 -2.56 -6.71 -1.33
CA ALA A 87 -3.53 -6.17 -0.36
C ALA A 87 -4.51 -5.17 -1.02
N TYR A 88 -5.72 -5.09 -0.48
CA TYR A 88 -6.79 -4.24 -1.00
C TYR A 88 -7.25 -3.26 0.08
N PRO A 89 -7.02 -1.96 -0.10
CA PRO A 89 -7.38 -0.98 0.91
C PRO A 89 -8.89 -0.72 0.94
N ASN A 90 -9.43 -0.47 2.16
CA ASN A 90 -10.77 0.06 2.30
C ASN A 90 -10.85 1.47 1.67
N PRO A 91 -11.96 1.86 1.01
CA PRO A 91 -12.11 3.17 0.40
C PRO A 91 -11.85 4.37 1.33
N ASN A 92 -12.10 4.23 2.63
CA ASN A 92 -11.82 5.25 3.63
C ASN A 92 -10.43 5.15 4.28
N TRP A 93 -9.61 4.17 3.90
CA TRP A 93 -8.31 3.88 4.54
C TRP A 93 -7.44 5.12 4.76
N LEU A 94 -7.12 5.87 3.69
CA LEU A 94 -6.30 7.07 3.81
C LEU A 94 -6.98 8.19 4.61
N LYS A 95 -8.29 8.36 4.44
CA LYS A 95 -9.06 9.35 5.18
C LYS A 95 -8.97 9.12 6.68
N TYR A 96 -9.20 7.88 7.11
CA TYR A 96 -9.13 7.53 8.54
C TYR A 96 -7.70 7.61 9.06
N GLY A 97 -6.72 7.07 8.34
CA GLY A 97 -5.30 7.12 8.72
C GLY A 97 -4.80 8.54 8.93
N ILE A 98 -5.00 9.41 7.95
CA ILE A 98 -4.58 10.82 8.03
C ILE A 98 -5.31 11.57 9.16
N ASN A 99 -6.61 11.38 9.30
CA ASN A 99 -7.36 12.01 10.38
C ASN A 99 -6.87 11.56 11.76
N TYR A 100 -6.54 10.28 11.90
CA TYR A 100 -6.03 9.74 13.16
C TYR A 100 -4.65 10.31 13.50
N LEU A 101 -3.71 10.33 12.54
CA LEU A 101 -2.38 10.95 12.68
C LEU A 101 -2.48 12.40 13.17
N ILE A 102 -3.37 13.18 12.54
CA ILE A 102 -3.53 14.61 12.88
C ILE A 102 -4.18 14.79 14.26
N LYS A 103 -5.32 14.12 14.51
CA LYS A 103 -6.10 14.30 15.75
C LYS A 103 -5.36 13.80 17.00
N LYS A 104 -4.63 12.68 16.86
CA LYS A 104 -3.90 12.06 17.98
C LYS A 104 -2.45 12.51 18.05
N LYS A 105 -1.98 13.36 17.13
CA LYS A 105 -0.57 13.77 17.01
C LYS A 105 0.37 12.56 16.99
N ALA A 106 -0.06 11.47 16.33
CA ALA A 106 0.70 10.25 16.24
C ALA A 106 1.66 10.32 15.04
N ASP A 107 2.82 9.69 15.17
CA ASP A 107 3.82 9.61 14.09
C ASP A 107 3.50 8.47 13.12
N VAL A 108 2.88 7.39 13.62
CA VAL A 108 2.53 6.20 12.85
C VAL A 108 1.11 5.73 13.22
N VAL A 109 0.38 5.25 12.25
CA VAL A 109 -0.90 4.55 12.42
C VAL A 109 -0.91 3.27 11.59
N GLY A 110 -1.26 2.17 12.21
CA GLY A 110 -1.50 0.88 11.56
C GLY A 110 -2.98 0.51 11.62
N GLY A 111 -3.43 -0.24 10.64
CA GLY A 111 -4.77 -0.81 10.61
C GLY A 111 -4.71 -2.34 10.67
N PRO A 112 -5.80 -3.00 11.09
CA PRO A 112 -5.86 -4.46 11.07
C PRO A 112 -5.84 -4.97 9.62
N GLY A 113 -5.02 -5.99 9.38
CA GLY A 113 -5.13 -6.81 8.17
C GLY A 113 -6.38 -7.70 8.31
N ILE A 114 -7.40 -7.45 7.48
CA ILE A 114 -8.60 -8.28 7.44
C ILE A 114 -8.40 -9.29 6.30
N PRO A 115 -8.47 -10.60 6.57
CA PRO A 115 -8.29 -11.62 5.54
C PRO A 115 -9.48 -11.66 4.58
N PHE A 116 -9.27 -12.22 3.41
CA PHE A 116 -10.36 -12.46 2.46
C PHE A 116 -11.40 -13.44 3.02
N PRO A 117 -12.68 -13.31 2.62
CA PRO A 117 -13.77 -14.15 3.15
C PRO A 117 -13.57 -15.66 2.92
N LYS A 118 -12.92 -16.04 1.83
CA LYS A 118 -12.57 -17.45 1.53
C LYS A 118 -11.14 -17.72 1.95
N GLN A 119 -10.96 -18.32 3.11
CA GLN A 119 -9.67 -18.71 3.65
C GLN A 119 -9.59 -20.23 3.77
N ASN A 120 -8.39 -20.77 3.52
CA ASN A 120 -8.07 -22.11 3.95
C ASN A 120 -7.84 -22.14 5.48
N TYR A 121 -7.74 -23.34 6.04
CA TYR A 121 -7.60 -23.53 7.49
C TYR A 121 -6.33 -22.87 8.05
N ALA A 122 -5.20 -22.98 7.34
CA ALA A 122 -3.92 -22.40 7.75
C ALA A 122 -3.93 -20.86 7.76
N GLU A 123 -4.56 -20.25 6.75
CA GLU A 123 -4.75 -18.79 6.68
C GLU A 123 -5.63 -18.28 7.82
N LYS A 124 -6.69 -19.03 8.18
CA LYS A 124 -7.56 -18.71 9.31
C LYS A 124 -6.82 -18.75 10.64
N ILE A 125 -5.99 -19.79 10.86
CA ILE A 125 -5.15 -19.89 12.06
C ILE A 125 -4.15 -18.73 12.12
N SER A 126 -3.45 -18.43 11.02
CA SER A 126 -2.50 -17.32 10.94
C SER A 126 -3.15 -15.96 11.25
N TYR A 127 -4.39 -15.75 10.79
CA TYR A 127 -5.15 -14.54 11.11
C TYR A 127 -5.53 -14.47 12.59
N LEU A 128 -6.03 -15.56 13.16
CA LEU A 128 -6.43 -15.61 14.56
C LEU A 128 -5.23 -15.41 15.50
N SER A 129 -4.06 -16.00 15.18
CA SER A 129 -2.85 -15.79 15.97
C SER A 129 -2.39 -14.34 15.98
N LYS A 130 -2.47 -13.62 14.86
CA LYS A 130 -2.14 -12.18 14.78
C LYS A 130 -3.11 -11.27 15.55
N ARG A 131 -4.29 -11.74 15.90
CA ARG A 131 -5.27 -11.03 16.74
C ARG A 131 -5.21 -11.37 18.21
N SER A 132 -4.48 -12.43 18.58
CA SER A 132 -4.36 -12.81 19.99
C SER A 132 -3.48 -11.79 20.73
N TYR A 133 -3.84 -11.46 21.96
CA TYR A 133 -3.07 -10.58 22.84
C TYR A 133 -1.79 -11.22 23.41
N PHE A 134 -1.49 -12.46 23.01
CA PHE A 134 -0.33 -13.22 23.44
C PHE A 134 0.70 -13.35 22.31
N VAL A 135 1.11 -12.25 21.75
CA VAL A 135 2.28 -12.19 20.87
C VAL A 135 3.30 -11.24 21.48
#